data_f8ce1c9e4d1c9db5c29676b269f96935
#
_entry.id   f8ce1c9e4d1c9db5c29676b269f96935
#
_cell.length_a   1.000
_cell.length_b   1.000
_cell.length_c   1.000
_cell.angle_alpha   90.00
_cell.angle_beta   90.00
_cell.angle_gamma   90.00
#
_symmetry.space_group_name_H-M   'P 1'
#
loop_
_entity.id
_entity.type
_entity.pdbx_description
1 polymer ?
#
loop_
_entity_poly.entity_id
_entity_poly.type
_entity_poly.pdbx_seq_one_letter_code
_entity_poly.pdbx_strand_id
1 'polypeptide(L)'
;MDEANDLKNAEPKATVDRRDFLSGATVLAGTSLLGLTSTASAAPAPDAPTDRTPPDRMPAIPADKWTDAQKKAAEEITSGPRKELVGPFIPLLRSPEYMSRLQRVGEYLRYNTKLGPAISEFIILLMARQWTQQFEWYSHQALALKADIKAETIKSISEGQRPVAMSPDQDMVYEFITEIRLHQGVSDPVYERVLNRFGEQGVIDIAGLCGYYTTLAMLMNVARTPVPPGVTPPLEPFPY
;
A
#
# COMPACT_ATOMS: atom_id res chain seq x y z
N MET A 1 -34.46 29.00 -20.66
CA MET A 1 -34.19 30.30 -20.01
C MET A 1 -34.33 30.08 -18.53
N ASP A 2 -33.30 30.40 -17.78
CA ASP A 2 -33.15 30.40 -16.32
C ASP A 2 -32.88 29.08 -15.58
N GLU A 3 -31.62 28.57 -15.75
CA GLU A 3 -30.96 27.73 -14.75
C GLU A 3 -29.47 28.11 -14.55
N ALA A 4 -29.07 29.33 -14.88
CA ALA A 4 -27.65 29.76 -14.85
C ALA A 4 -27.31 30.78 -13.76
N ASN A 5 -28.20 31.04 -12.76
CA ASN A 5 -28.00 32.17 -11.85
C ASN A 5 -27.87 31.83 -10.35
N ASP A 6 -27.82 30.57 -9.93
CA ASP A 6 -27.84 30.20 -8.50
C ASP A 6 -26.44 29.82 -7.92
N LEU A 7 -25.35 30.05 -8.65
CA LEU A 7 -23.97 29.71 -8.18
C LEU A 7 -23.16 30.90 -7.66
N LYS A 8 -23.76 32.09 -7.44
CA LYS A 8 -22.99 33.30 -7.06
C LYS A 8 -23.02 33.69 -5.58
N ASN A 9 -23.69 32.97 -4.70
CA ASN A 9 -23.77 33.31 -3.28
C ASN A 9 -23.41 32.19 -2.31
N ALA A 10 -22.35 31.43 -2.58
CA ALA A 10 -21.78 30.50 -1.59
C ALA A 10 -20.61 31.21 -0.89
N GLU A 11 -20.80 31.60 0.38
CA GLU A 11 -19.72 32.08 1.24
C GLU A 11 -18.62 31.01 1.39
N PRO A 12 -17.33 31.40 1.42
CA PRO A 12 -16.23 30.45 1.57
C PRO A 12 -16.26 29.85 2.97
N LYS A 13 -16.46 28.55 3.07
CA LYS A 13 -16.29 27.76 4.30
C LYS A 13 -14.83 27.84 4.74
N ALA A 14 -14.62 28.10 6.03
CA ALA A 14 -13.35 28.25 6.71
C ALA A 14 -12.30 27.21 6.26
N THR A 15 -11.17 27.69 5.80
CA THR A 15 -9.97 26.91 5.54
C THR A 15 -9.39 26.44 6.87
N VAL A 16 -9.36 25.15 7.11
CA VAL A 16 -8.64 24.53 8.23
C VAL A 16 -7.15 24.70 7.95
N ASP A 17 -6.46 25.48 8.80
CA ASP A 17 -5.02 25.69 8.69
C ASP A 17 -4.29 24.38 9.06
N ARG A 18 -3.39 23.96 8.16
CA ARG A 18 -2.56 22.74 8.32
C ARG A 18 -1.59 22.81 9.51
N ARG A 19 -1.50 23.93 10.20
CA ARG A 19 -0.58 24.14 11.34
C ARG A 19 -1.10 23.62 12.68
N ASP A 20 -2.40 23.36 12.79
CA ASP A 20 -3.01 22.95 14.06
C ASP A 20 -2.82 21.47 14.41
N PHE A 21 -2.18 20.69 13.54
CA PHE A 21 -1.98 19.24 13.74
C PHE A 21 -0.68 18.88 14.49
N LEU A 22 0.18 19.87 14.83
CA LEU A 22 1.52 19.60 15.39
C LEU A 22 1.81 20.26 16.75
N SER A 23 0.81 20.77 17.48
CA SER A 23 1.06 21.44 18.77
C SER A 23 0.33 20.74 19.91
N GLY A 24 1.01 19.81 20.56
CA GLY A 24 0.48 19.15 21.76
C GLY A 24 1.49 18.28 22.50
N ALA A 25 2.65 18.85 22.88
CA ALA A 25 3.51 18.22 23.88
C ALA A 25 4.18 19.28 24.73
N THR A 26 3.55 19.65 25.83
CA THR A 26 4.17 20.49 26.89
C THR A 26 4.79 19.56 27.91
N VAL A 27 6.12 19.60 28.02
CA VAL A 27 6.92 18.94 29.06
C VAL A 27 6.90 19.81 30.31
N LEU A 28 6.41 19.29 31.43
CA LEU A 28 6.59 19.85 32.76
C LEU A 28 7.69 19.08 33.50
N ALA A 29 8.83 19.73 33.68
CA ALA A 29 9.89 19.26 34.56
C ALA A 29 9.56 19.65 36.01
N GLY A 30 9.46 18.66 36.88
CA GLY A 30 9.35 18.85 38.33
C GLY A 30 10.35 17.94 39.05
N THR A 31 11.39 18.55 39.59
CA THR A 31 12.38 17.92 40.49
C THR A 31 11.81 17.69 41.88
N SER A 32 11.92 16.48 42.43
CA SER A 32 11.90 16.24 43.88
C SER A 32 12.72 14.99 44.22
N LEU A 33 13.84 15.18 44.87
CA LEU A 33 14.64 14.15 45.52
C LEU A 33 13.96 13.72 46.80
N LEU A 34 13.68 12.43 47.00
CA LEU A 34 13.59 11.79 48.29
C LEU A 34 13.99 10.31 48.17
N GLY A 35 15.03 9.94 48.87
CA GLY A 35 15.61 8.61 48.86
C GLY A 35 14.70 7.58 49.52
N LEU A 36 14.62 6.41 48.93
CA LEU A 36 14.09 5.20 49.55
C LEU A 36 14.93 3.99 49.13
N THR A 37 15.37 3.26 50.12
CA THR A 37 16.16 2.03 50.04
C THR A 37 15.44 0.96 49.23
N SER A 38 16.05 0.54 48.12
CA SER A 38 15.48 -0.50 47.24
C SER A 38 15.90 -1.88 47.74
N THR A 39 14.93 -2.67 48.18
CA THR A 39 15.06 -4.13 48.22
C THR A 39 14.96 -4.64 46.80
N ALA A 40 16.04 -5.19 46.27
CA ALA A 40 16.08 -5.79 44.93
C ALA A 40 15.16 -7.03 44.92
N SER A 41 13.95 -6.85 44.41
CA SER A 41 13.10 -7.95 43.95
C SER A 41 13.64 -8.40 42.58
N ALA A 42 13.99 -9.68 42.46
CA ALA A 42 14.41 -10.26 41.20
C ALA A 42 13.29 -10.05 40.13
N ALA A 43 13.61 -9.37 39.06
CA ALA A 43 12.69 -9.24 37.93
C ALA A 43 12.36 -10.64 37.40
N PRO A 44 11.11 -10.94 37.06
CA PRO A 44 10.75 -12.17 36.37
C PRO A 44 11.52 -12.25 35.04
N ALA A 45 11.98 -13.46 34.70
CA ALA A 45 12.64 -13.72 33.42
C ALA A 45 11.77 -13.21 32.26
N PRO A 46 12.37 -12.67 31.19
CA PRO A 46 11.60 -12.23 30.05
C PRO A 46 10.81 -13.43 29.51
N ASP A 47 9.49 -13.29 29.46
CA ASP A 47 8.60 -14.26 28.84
C ASP A 47 9.10 -14.56 27.42
N ALA A 48 9.02 -15.85 27.03
CA ALA A 48 9.28 -16.29 25.67
C ALA A 48 8.51 -15.41 24.70
N PRO A 49 9.03 -15.13 23.49
CA PRO A 49 8.38 -14.26 22.53
C PRO A 49 6.99 -14.83 22.23
N THR A 50 5.99 -14.27 22.86
CA THR A 50 4.62 -14.50 22.45
C THR A 50 4.49 -13.97 21.04
N ASP A 51 4.06 -14.81 20.10
CA ASP A 51 3.67 -14.38 18.76
C ASP A 51 2.62 -13.25 18.90
N ARG A 52 3.11 -12.01 18.88
CA ARG A 52 2.28 -10.81 19.03
C ARG A 52 1.75 -10.31 17.69
N THR A 53 1.68 -11.19 16.69
CA THR A 53 1.03 -10.85 15.43
C THR A 53 -0.43 -10.47 15.74
N PRO A 54 -0.83 -9.22 15.52
CA PRO A 54 -2.20 -8.82 15.83
C PRO A 54 -3.19 -9.66 15.03
N PRO A 55 -4.30 -10.13 15.62
CA PRO A 55 -5.24 -11.00 14.92
C PRO A 55 -5.82 -10.32 13.67
N ASP A 56 -6.08 -11.13 12.64
CA ASP A 56 -6.82 -10.70 11.45
C ASP A 56 -8.19 -10.15 11.87
N ARG A 57 -8.50 -8.92 11.44
CA ARG A 57 -9.77 -8.26 11.75
C ARG A 57 -10.90 -8.69 10.81
N MET A 58 -10.54 -9.15 9.62
CA MET A 58 -11.47 -9.47 8.55
C MET A 58 -11.16 -10.83 7.91
N PRO A 59 -11.19 -11.92 8.70
CA PRO A 59 -10.89 -13.26 8.19
C PRO A 59 -11.88 -13.67 7.10
N ALA A 60 -11.55 -14.74 6.37
CA ALA A 60 -12.40 -15.26 5.31
C ALA A 60 -13.81 -15.56 5.83
N ILE A 61 -14.82 -15.11 5.11
CA ILE A 61 -16.22 -15.46 5.37
C ILE A 61 -16.42 -16.90 4.84
N PRO A 62 -16.95 -17.85 5.64
CA PRO A 62 -17.28 -19.17 5.15
C PRO A 62 -18.21 -19.10 3.94
N ALA A 63 -17.95 -19.93 2.91
CA ALA A 63 -18.65 -19.85 1.63
C ALA A 63 -20.16 -20.13 1.75
N ASP A 64 -20.55 -20.96 2.71
CA ASP A 64 -21.96 -21.24 3.04
C ASP A 64 -22.73 -20.02 3.61
N LYS A 65 -22.00 -19.01 4.07
CA LYS A 65 -22.54 -17.74 4.60
C LYS A 65 -22.52 -16.59 3.61
N TRP A 66 -22.06 -16.81 2.39
CA TRP A 66 -22.01 -15.76 1.38
C TRP A 66 -23.40 -15.37 0.88
N THR A 67 -23.63 -14.08 0.78
CA THR A 67 -24.78 -13.54 0.03
C THR A 67 -24.61 -13.78 -1.47
N ASP A 68 -25.67 -13.68 -2.24
CA ASP A 68 -25.59 -13.85 -3.70
C ASP A 68 -24.71 -12.79 -4.36
N ALA A 69 -24.68 -11.56 -3.84
CA ALA A 69 -23.76 -10.53 -4.30
C ALA A 69 -22.28 -10.91 -4.04
N GLN A 70 -21.98 -11.52 -2.89
CA GLN A 70 -20.64 -12.00 -2.57
C GLN A 70 -20.22 -13.19 -3.44
N LYS A 71 -21.13 -14.13 -3.70
CA LYS A 71 -20.89 -15.26 -4.62
C LYS A 71 -20.54 -14.76 -6.01
N LYS A 72 -21.35 -13.83 -6.55
CA LYS A 72 -21.10 -13.22 -7.85
C LYS A 72 -19.75 -12.51 -7.92
N ALA A 73 -19.43 -11.69 -6.92
CA ALA A 73 -18.14 -10.98 -6.89
C ALA A 73 -16.94 -11.92 -6.77
N ALA A 74 -17.06 -13.01 -6.00
CA ALA A 74 -16.03 -14.04 -5.90
C ALA A 74 -15.85 -14.80 -7.22
N GLU A 75 -16.94 -15.14 -7.91
CA GLU A 75 -16.94 -15.77 -9.22
C GLU A 75 -16.24 -14.92 -10.28
N GLU A 76 -16.49 -13.60 -10.30
CA GLU A 76 -15.81 -12.66 -11.21
C GLU A 76 -14.28 -12.74 -11.06
N ILE A 77 -13.76 -12.90 -9.85
CA ILE A 77 -12.32 -13.03 -9.60
C ILE A 77 -11.79 -14.41 -9.98
N THR A 78 -12.48 -15.47 -9.55
CA THR A 78 -11.98 -16.83 -9.73
C THR A 78 -12.10 -17.33 -11.17
N SER A 79 -13.05 -16.81 -11.95
CA SER A 79 -13.16 -17.07 -13.40
C SER A 79 -12.14 -16.26 -14.22
N GLY A 80 -11.69 -15.12 -13.70
CA GLY A 80 -10.71 -14.24 -14.34
C GLY A 80 -9.27 -14.74 -14.27
N PRO A 81 -8.28 -13.91 -14.63
CA PRO A 81 -6.87 -14.30 -14.65
C PRO A 81 -6.27 -14.56 -13.26
N ARG A 82 -6.90 -14.08 -12.19
CA ARG A 82 -6.43 -14.26 -10.80
C ARG A 82 -6.63 -15.67 -10.25
N LYS A 83 -7.69 -16.34 -10.67
CA LYS A 83 -8.09 -17.74 -10.33
C LYS A 83 -8.44 -17.98 -8.85
N GLU A 84 -8.01 -17.12 -7.94
CA GLU A 84 -8.15 -17.31 -6.50
C GLU A 84 -8.65 -16.07 -5.78
N LEU A 85 -9.40 -16.29 -4.69
CA LEU A 85 -9.84 -15.25 -3.78
C LEU A 85 -8.87 -15.19 -2.60
N VAL A 86 -7.81 -14.41 -2.75
CA VAL A 86 -6.72 -14.30 -1.76
C VAL A 86 -6.36 -12.85 -1.46
N GLY A 87 -5.62 -12.64 -0.39
CA GLY A 87 -5.08 -11.32 -0.03
C GLY A 87 -6.16 -10.26 0.14
N PRO A 88 -6.10 -9.16 -0.62
CA PRO A 88 -7.02 -8.03 -0.47
C PRO A 88 -8.48 -8.39 -0.77
N PHE A 89 -8.73 -9.44 -1.55
CA PHE A 89 -10.08 -9.84 -1.92
C PHE A 89 -10.84 -10.55 -0.79
N ILE A 90 -10.14 -11.07 0.22
CA ILE A 90 -10.77 -11.63 1.43
C ILE A 90 -11.52 -10.54 2.21
N PRO A 91 -10.90 -9.44 2.67
CA PRO A 91 -11.62 -8.35 3.31
C PRO A 91 -12.60 -7.63 2.36
N LEU A 92 -12.25 -7.46 1.08
CA LEU A 92 -13.08 -6.78 0.08
C LEU A 92 -14.40 -7.49 -0.18
N LEU A 93 -14.50 -8.81 0.04
CA LEU A 93 -15.75 -9.56 -0.12
C LEU A 93 -16.90 -9.02 0.74
N ARG A 94 -16.59 -8.23 1.79
CA ARG A 94 -17.59 -7.53 2.62
C ARG A 94 -18.25 -6.36 1.90
N SER A 95 -17.64 -5.89 0.80
CA SER A 95 -18.17 -4.86 -0.08
C SER A 95 -18.14 -5.35 -1.54
N PRO A 96 -19.03 -6.28 -1.91
CA PRO A 96 -18.94 -7.01 -3.19
C PRO A 96 -19.01 -6.11 -4.41
N GLU A 97 -19.81 -5.05 -4.40
CA GLU A 97 -19.89 -4.08 -5.49
C GLU A 97 -18.56 -3.32 -5.67
N TYR A 98 -17.95 -2.87 -4.56
CA TYR A 98 -16.66 -2.23 -4.61
C TYR A 98 -15.57 -3.21 -5.09
N MET A 99 -15.59 -4.44 -4.59
CA MET A 99 -14.68 -5.50 -5.00
C MET A 99 -14.73 -5.75 -6.51
N SER A 100 -15.94 -5.90 -7.08
CA SER A 100 -16.15 -6.12 -8.52
C SER A 100 -15.61 -4.98 -9.38
N ARG A 101 -15.79 -3.73 -8.95
CA ARG A 101 -15.24 -2.57 -9.68
C ARG A 101 -13.74 -2.48 -9.56
N LEU A 102 -13.23 -2.59 -8.35
CA LEU A 102 -11.82 -2.45 -8.06
C LEU A 102 -10.99 -3.57 -8.73
N GLN A 103 -11.48 -4.81 -8.72
CA GLN A 103 -10.79 -5.93 -9.35
C GLN A 103 -10.63 -5.74 -10.87
N ARG A 104 -11.62 -5.12 -11.56
CA ARG A 104 -11.53 -4.84 -13.00
C ARG A 104 -10.48 -3.78 -13.32
N VAL A 105 -10.37 -2.75 -12.48
CA VAL A 105 -9.27 -1.79 -12.57
C VAL A 105 -7.92 -2.50 -12.45
N GLY A 106 -7.78 -3.36 -11.43
CA GLY A 106 -6.55 -4.10 -11.22
C GLY A 106 -6.25 -5.15 -12.30
N GLU A 107 -7.27 -5.73 -12.91
CA GLU A 107 -7.11 -6.65 -14.03
C GLU A 107 -6.52 -5.91 -15.24
N TYR A 108 -7.04 -4.73 -15.57
CA TYR A 108 -6.48 -3.89 -16.62
C TYR A 108 -5.03 -3.49 -16.29
N LEU A 109 -4.80 -2.87 -15.15
CA LEU A 109 -3.49 -2.32 -14.77
C LEU A 109 -2.39 -3.38 -14.68
N ARG A 110 -2.73 -4.60 -14.27
CA ARG A 110 -1.75 -5.66 -14.06
C ARG A 110 -1.48 -6.49 -15.33
N TYR A 111 -2.50 -6.74 -16.13
CA TYR A 111 -2.40 -7.71 -17.23
C TYR A 111 -2.57 -7.12 -18.64
N ASN A 112 -3.12 -5.91 -18.75
CA ASN A 112 -3.54 -5.36 -20.04
C ASN A 112 -2.88 -4.02 -20.39
N THR A 113 -1.97 -3.50 -19.54
CA THR A 113 -1.18 -2.29 -19.87
C THR A 113 0.00 -2.64 -20.78
N LYS A 114 0.56 -1.62 -21.43
CA LYS A 114 1.78 -1.74 -22.23
C LYS A 114 3.07 -1.61 -21.40
N LEU A 115 2.98 -1.45 -20.09
CA LEU A 115 4.15 -1.28 -19.21
C LEU A 115 5.03 -2.53 -19.15
N GLY A 116 4.42 -3.70 -19.31
CA GLY A 116 5.09 -4.98 -19.15
C GLY A 116 5.33 -5.39 -17.69
N PRO A 117 5.58 -6.69 -17.47
CA PRO A 117 5.66 -7.23 -16.11
C PRO A 117 6.82 -6.64 -15.29
N ALA A 118 7.98 -6.34 -15.90
CA ALA A 118 9.12 -5.78 -15.17
C ALA A 118 8.83 -4.41 -14.55
N ILE A 119 8.11 -3.53 -15.24
CA ILE A 119 7.73 -2.22 -14.71
C ILE A 119 6.55 -2.36 -13.75
N SER A 120 5.56 -3.18 -14.08
CA SER A 120 4.40 -3.39 -13.20
C SER A 120 4.82 -3.96 -11.84
N GLU A 121 5.60 -5.04 -11.80
CA GLU A 121 6.05 -5.65 -10.54
C GLU A 121 7.01 -4.73 -9.76
N PHE A 122 7.83 -3.93 -10.45
CA PHE A 122 8.68 -2.92 -9.81
C PHE A 122 7.83 -1.88 -9.05
N ILE A 123 6.80 -1.33 -9.70
CA ILE A 123 5.86 -0.38 -9.06
C ILE A 123 5.17 -1.03 -7.86
N ILE A 124 4.69 -2.26 -8.02
CA ILE A 124 4.00 -3.00 -6.96
C ILE A 124 4.89 -3.16 -5.73
N LEU A 125 6.15 -3.56 -5.91
CA LEU A 125 7.09 -3.69 -4.79
C LEU A 125 7.37 -2.36 -4.11
N LEU A 126 7.48 -1.24 -4.86
CA LEU A 126 7.63 0.09 -4.27
C LEU A 126 6.42 0.47 -3.41
N MET A 127 5.20 0.17 -3.86
CA MET A 127 3.99 0.45 -3.09
C MET A 127 3.88 -0.47 -1.87
N ALA A 128 4.15 -1.77 -2.03
CA ALA A 128 4.16 -2.73 -0.92
C ALA A 128 5.15 -2.29 0.17
N ARG A 129 6.35 -1.83 -0.19
CA ARG A 129 7.32 -1.32 0.77
C ARG A 129 6.87 -0.01 1.41
N GLN A 130 6.32 0.92 0.63
CA GLN A 130 5.83 2.21 1.15
C GLN A 130 4.81 2.02 2.29
N TRP A 131 3.94 1.03 2.16
CA TRP A 131 2.90 0.70 3.13
C TRP A 131 3.32 -0.39 4.11
N THR A 132 4.53 -0.91 4.01
CA THR A 132 5.02 -2.10 4.75
C THR A 132 3.99 -3.23 4.71
N GLN A 133 3.39 -3.43 3.52
CA GLN A 133 2.34 -4.41 3.34
C GLN A 133 2.93 -5.79 3.06
N GLN A 134 2.86 -6.66 4.06
CA GLN A 134 3.55 -7.94 4.11
C GLN A 134 3.05 -8.95 3.08
N PHE A 135 1.71 -9.09 2.94
CA PHE A 135 1.11 -10.03 2.00
C PHE A 135 1.38 -9.63 0.55
N GLU A 136 1.30 -8.33 0.24
CA GLU A 136 1.54 -7.81 -1.09
C GLU A 136 3.00 -8.04 -1.50
N TRP A 137 3.94 -7.73 -0.61
CA TRP A 137 5.35 -8.02 -0.84
C TRP A 137 5.60 -9.50 -1.07
N TYR A 138 5.11 -10.37 -0.17
CA TYR A 138 5.22 -11.82 -0.28
C TYR A 138 4.74 -12.33 -1.64
N SER A 139 3.58 -11.86 -2.08
CA SER A 139 2.97 -12.31 -3.33
C SER A 139 3.70 -11.84 -4.58
N HIS A 140 4.32 -10.66 -4.54
CA HIS A 140 4.90 -10.01 -5.72
C HIS A 140 6.41 -10.16 -5.84
N GLN A 141 7.13 -10.46 -4.75
CA GLN A 141 8.60 -10.63 -4.81
C GLN A 141 9.04 -11.73 -5.79
N ALA A 142 8.38 -12.88 -5.76
CA ALA A 142 8.71 -13.98 -6.67
C ALA A 142 8.33 -13.66 -8.13
N LEU A 143 7.27 -12.88 -8.36
CA LEU A 143 6.87 -12.41 -9.69
C LEU A 143 7.84 -11.37 -10.24
N ALA A 144 8.35 -10.50 -9.39
CA ALA A 144 9.37 -9.53 -9.75
C ALA A 144 10.66 -10.21 -10.22
N LEU A 145 11.11 -11.25 -9.51
CA LEU A 145 12.26 -12.06 -9.95
C LEU A 145 12.00 -12.74 -11.30
N LYS A 146 10.79 -13.29 -11.53
CA LYS A 146 10.38 -13.88 -12.81
C LYS A 146 10.27 -12.86 -13.94
N ALA A 147 10.08 -11.59 -13.62
CA ALA A 147 10.07 -10.46 -14.53
C ALA A 147 11.47 -9.85 -14.76
N ASP A 148 12.52 -10.58 -14.40
CA ASP A 148 13.94 -10.19 -14.56
C ASP A 148 14.34 -8.92 -13.78
N ILE A 149 13.61 -8.57 -12.70
CA ILE A 149 14.08 -7.55 -11.76
C ILE A 149 15.21 -8.15 -10.92
N LYS A 150 16.34 -7.45 -10.87
CA LYS A 150 17.53 -7.93 -10.18
C LYS A 150 17.30 -8.09 -8.67
N ALA A 151 17.89 -9.12 -8.08
CA ALA A 151 17.76 -9.40 -6.66
C ALA A 151 18.28 -8.23 -5.77
N GLU A 152 19.35 -7.54 -6.21
CA GLU A 152 19.89 -6.36 -5.53
C GLU A 152 18.89 -5.18 -5.55
N THR A 153 18.14 -5.02 -6.65
CA THR A 153 17.08 -4.01 -6.77
C THR A 153 15.96 -4.30 -5.76
N ILE A 154 15.48 -5.54 -5.74
CA ILE A 154 14.45 -5.98 -4.81
C ILE A 154 14.90 -5.82 -3.35
N LYS A 155 16.14 -6.20 -3.05
CA LYS A 155 16.73 -6.03 -1.71
C LYS A 155 16.75 -4.57 -1.27
N SER A 156 17.21 -3.66 -2.13
CA SER A 156 17.23 -2.22 -1.81
C SER A 156 15.83 -1.68 -1.54
N ILE A 157 14.82 -2.11 -2.34
CA ILE A 157 13.42 -1.74 -2.09
C ILE A 157 12.97 -2.24 -0.72
N SER A 158 13.26 -3.50 -0.36
CA SER A 158 12.86 -4.07 0.93
C SER A 158 13.44 -3.32 2.14
N GLU A 159 14.62 -2.74 1.98
CA GLU A 159 15.31 -1.92 2.97
C GLU A 159 14.81 -0.45 2.99
N GLY A 160 13.91 -0.08 2.10
CA GLY A 160 13.41 1.29 1.97
C GLY A 160 14.43 2.28 1.39
N GLN A 161 15.47 1.77 0.73
CA GLN A 161 16.53 2.55 0.11
C GLN A 161 16.21 2.81 -1.37
N ARG A 162 16.90 3.82 -1.97
CA ARG A 162 16.90 3.96 -3.42
C ARG A 162 17.39 2.65 -4.04
N PRO A 163 16.62 2.04 -4.95
CA PRO A 163 17.02 0.78 -5.56
C PRO A 163 18.33 0.92 -6.36
N VAL A 164 19.20 -0.07 -6.25
CA VAL A 164 20.41 -0.18 -7.07
C VAL A 164 20.16 -1.12 -8.26
N ALA A 165 21.05 -1.11 -9.23
CA ALA A 165 21.02 -1.99 -10.40
C ALA A 165 19.71 -1.96 -11.23
N MET A 166 18.98 -0.86 -11.14
CA MET A 166 17.78 -0.61 -11.95
C MET A 166 18.10 -0.58 -13.45
N SER A 167 17.13 -1.00 -14.27
CA SER A 167 17.15 -0.67 -15.70
C SER A 167 16.88 0.82 -15.91
N PRO A 168 17.19 1.40 -17.08
CA PRO A 168 16.86 2.80 -17.38
C PRO A 168 15.36 3.11 -17.21
N ASP A 169 14.48 2.19 -17.60
CA ASP A 169 13.04 2.34 -17.44
C ASP A 169 12.61 2.32 -15.96
N GLN A 170 13.20 1.43 -15.15
CA GLN A 170 12.94 1.38 -13.72
C GLN A 170 13.42 2.64 -13.00
N ASP A 171 14.60 3.15 -13.35
CA ASP A 171 15.14 4.37 -12.77
C ASP A 171 14.24 5.59 -13.03
N MET A 172 13.80 5.73 -14.28
CA MET A 172 12.87 6.78 -14.70
C MET A 172 11.53 6.69 -13.95
N VAL A 173 10.96 5.50 -13.85
CA VAL A 173 9.69 5.25 -13.13
C VAL A 173 9.86 5.47 -11.63
N TYR A 174 11.02 5.11 -11.07
CA TYR A 174 11.32 5.37 -9.66
C TYR A 174 11.33 6.88 -9.35
N GLU A 175 11.96 7.70 -10.19
CA GLU A 175 11.95 9.15 -10.02
C GLU A 175 10.54 9.72 -10.11
N PHE A 176 9.77 9.31 -11.12
CA PHE A 176 8.38 9.73 -11.29
C PHE A 176 7.53 9.43 -10.05
N ILE A 177 7.62 8.21 -9.52
CA ILE A 177 6.89 7.79 -8.33
C ILE A 177 7.38 8.55 -7.09
N THR A 178 8.68 8.79 -7.00
CA THR A 178 9.28 9.52 -5.87
C THR A 178 8.76 10.95 -5.82
N GLU A 179 8.69 11.65 -6.94
CA GLU A 179 8.13 13.01 -7.00
C GLU A 179 6.63 13.03 -6.65
N ILE A 180 5.83 12.10 -7.17
CA ILE A 180 4.41 11.98 -6.78
C ILE A 180 4.28 11.84 -5.24
N ARG A 181 5.12 11.03 -4.63
CA ARG A 181 5.05 10.76 -3.19
C ARG A 181 5.50 11.93 -2.32
N LEU A 182 6.56 12.62 -2.73
CA LEU A 182 7.16 13.70 -1.93
C LEU A 182 6.55 15.06 -2.22
N HIS A 183 6.12 15.30 -3.45
CA HIS A 183 5.69 16.63 -3.92
C HIS A 183 4.23 16.68 -4.36
N GLN A 184 3.51 15.53 -4.35
CA GLN A 184 2.12 15.41 -4.83
C GLN A 184 1.94 15.86 -6.29
N GLY A 185 3.01 15.80 -7.07
CA GLY A 185 3.08 16.19 -8.48
C GLY A 185 4.36 15.67 -9.09
N VAL A 186 4.56 15.95 -10.37
CA VAL A 186 5.75 15.55 -11.12
C VAL A 186 6.29 16.78 -11.85
N SER A 187 7.59 16.99 -11.80
CA SER A 187 8.26 18.08 -12.54
C SER A 187 8.23 17.83 -14.04
N ASP A 188 8.22 18.91 -14.84
CA ASP A 188 8.19 18.79 -16.31
C ASP A 188 9.32 17.91 -16.87
N PRO A 189 10.59 18.01 -16.42
CA PRO A 189 11.65 17.15 -16.93
C PRO A 189 11.44 15.65 -16.67
N VAL A 190 10.88 15.30 -15.51
CA VAL A 190 10.57 13.89 -15.18
C VAL A 190 9.36 13.41 -15.96
N TYR A 191 8.31 14.26 -16.05
CA TYR A 191 7.12 13.97 -16.85
C TYR A 191 7.47 13.71 -18.31
N GLU A 192 8.25 14.59 -18.95
CA GLU A 192 8.63 14.47 -20.36
C GLU A 192 9.42 13.18 -20.66
N ARG A 193 10.32 12.77 -19.76
CA ARG A 193 11.04 11.49 -19.90
C ARG A 193 10.10 10.31 -19.93
N VAL A 194 9.15 10.25 -18.97
CA VAL A 194 8.17 9.17 -18.89
C VAL A 194 7.21 9.21 -20.07
N LEU A 195 6.75 10.41 -20.47
CA LEU A 195 5.91 10.62 -21.64
C LEU A 195 6.56 10.11 -22.92
N ASN A 196 7.82 10.49 -23.15
CA ASN A 196 8.57 10.09 -24.34
C ASN A 196 8.79 8.57 -24.40
N ARG A 197 8.92 7.90 -23.26
CA ARG A 197 9.18 6.45 -23.19
C ARG A 197 7.91 5.61 -23.24
N PHE A 198 6.86 6.02 -22.54
CA PHE A 198 5.66 5.21 -22.32
C PHE A 198 4.39 5.79 -22.95
N GLY A 199 4.45 7.04 -23.46
CA GLY A 199 3.31 7.78 -24.00
C GLY A 199 2.34 8.24 -22.89
N GLU A 200 1.31 9.01 -23.26
CA GLU A 200 0.31 9.54 -22.34
C GLU A 200 -0.41 8.42 -21.56
N GLN A 201 -0.76 7.33 -22.26
CA GLN A 201 -1.39 6.17 -21.63
C GLN A 201 -0.48 5.56 -20.56
N GLY A 202 0.83 5.41 -20.85
CA GLY A 202 1.78 4.86 -19.89
C GLY A 202 1.95 5.72 -18.65
N VAL A 203 1.94 7.06 -18.80
CA VAL A 203 1.94 8.00 -17.67
C VAL A 203 0.72 7.75 -16.75
N ILE A 204 -0.47 7.64 -17.33
CA ILE A 204 -1.71 7.37 -16.60
C ILE A 204 -1.70 5.97 -15.98
N ASP A 205 -1.22 4.96 -16.68
CA ASP A 205 -1.16 3.58 -16.19
C ASP A 205 -0.18 3.44 -15.02
N ILE A 206 0.97 4.13 -15.03
CA ILE A 206 1.92 4.17 -13.90
C ILE A 206 1.27 4.79 -12.67
N ALA A 207 0.65 5.97 -12.82
CA ALA A 207 -0.05 6.63 -11.72
C ALA A 207 -1.23 5.79 -11.21
N GLY A 208 -1.98 5.18 -12.12
CA GLY A 208 -3.09 4.26 -11.82
C GLY A 208 -2.62 3.03 -11.03
N LEU A 209 -1.51 2.44 -11.41
CA LEU A 209 -0.93 1.27 -10.74
C LEU A 209 -0.48 1.62 -9.30
N CYS A 210 0.17 2.78 -9.11
CA CYS A 210 0.51 3.30 -7.79
C CYS A 210 -0.73 3.48 -6.90
N GLY A 211 -1.77 4.13 -7.40
CA GLY A 211 -3.01 4.36 -6.66
C GLY A 211 -3.75 3.06 -6.34
N TYR A 212 -3.82 2.13 -7.28
CA TYR A 212 -4.46 0.83 -7.09
C TYR A 212 -3.79 0.02 -5.98
N TYR A 213 -2.46 -0.17 -6.03
CA TYR A 213 -1.73 -0.94 -5.03
C TYR A 213 -1.64 -0.22 -3.68
N THR A 214 -1.61 1.11 -3.67
CA THR A 214 -1.83 1.88 -2.44
C THR A 214 -3.18 1.56 -1.79
N THR A 215 -4.25 1.51 -2.58
CA THR A 215 -5.60 1.16 -2.09
C THR A 215 -5.65 -0.25 -1.52
N LEU A 216 -5.07 -1.23 -2.21
CA LEU A 216 -5.01 -2.61 -1.73
C LEU A 216 -4.19 -2.72 -0.43
N ALA A 217 -3.03 -2.07 -0.38
CA ALA A 217 -2.19 -2.06 0.81
C ALA A 217 -2.89 -1.44 2.02
N MET A 218 -3.60 -0.32 1.84
CA MET A 218 -4.41 0.31 2.90
C MET A 218 -5.50 -0.64 3.42
N LEU A 219 -6.24 -1.28 2.52
CA LEU A 219 -7.30 -2.23 2.86
C LEU A 219 -6.74 -3.41 3.67
N MET A 220 -5.65 -4.01 3.21
CA MET A 220 -5.00 -5.12 3.89
C MET A 220 -4.41 -4.72 5.24
N ASN A 221 -3.83 -3.51 5.38
CA ASN A 221 -3.32 -3.02 6.65
C ASN A 221 -4.46 -2.75 7.65
N VAL A 222 -5.58 -2.18 7.20
CA VAL A 222 -6.79 -2.00 8.03
C VAL A 222 -7.35 -3.35 8.48
N ALA A 223 -7.43 -4.32 7.57
CA ALA A 223 -7.91 -5.67 7.86
C ALA A 223 -6.92 -6.50 8.69
N ARG A 224 -5.64 -6.12 8.72
CA ARG A 224 -4.53 -6.93 9.26
C ARG A 224 -4.43 -8.28 8.54
N THR A 225 -4.52 -8.24 7.22
CA THR A 225 -4.41 -9.44 6.38
C THR A 225 -3.06 -10.12 6.60
N PRO A 226 -3.02 -11.35 7.08
CA PRO A 226 -1.77 -12.04 7.37
C PRO A 226 -1.09 -12.53 6.09
N VAL A 227 0.21 -12.79 6.18
CA VAL A 227 0.89 -13.68 5.23
C VAL A 227 0.40 -15.11 5.42
N PRO A 228 0.62 -16.02 4.45
CA PRO A 228 0.23 -17.41 4.60
C PRO A 228 0.80 -18.08 5.86
N PRO A 229 0.12 -19.07 6.43
CA PRO A 229 0.62 -19.80 7.60
C PRO A 229 2.03 -20.34 7.38
N GLY A 230 2.91 -20.17 8.38
CA GLY A 230 4.30 -20.61 8.32
C GLY A 230 5.26 -19.66 7.59
N VAL A 231 4.78 -18.57 7.04
CA VAL A 231 5.61 -17.53 6.42
C VAL A 231 5.93 -16.45 7.44
N THR A 232 7.22 -16.17 7.62
CA THR A 232 7.65 -14.99 8.39
C THR A 232 7.38 -13.72 7.57
N PRO A 233 6.79 -12.66 8.17
CA PRO A 233 6.61 -11.39 7.48
C PRO A 233 7.92 -10.89 6.86
N PRO A 234 7.94 -10.65 5.53
CA PRO A 234 9.21 -10.43 4.81
C PRO A 234 9.80 -9.02 4.95
N LEU A 235 9.00 -8.05 5.38
CA LEU A 235 9.44 -6.66 5.50
C LEU A 235 9.64 -6.26 6.96
N GLU A 236 10.79 -5.70 7.27
CA GLU A 236 11.00 -5.02 8.56
C GLU A 236 10.17 -3.73 8.60
N PRO A 237 9.56 -3.39 9.76
CA PRO A 237 8.95 -2.09 9.95
C PRO A 237 9.96 -0.96 9.70
N PHE A 238 9.49 0.18 9.17
CA PHE A 238 10.36 1.35 9.15
C PHE A 238 10.69 1.76 10.59
N PRO A 239 11.92 2.17 10.86
CA PRO A 239 12.25 2.82 12.13
C PRO A 239 11.47 4.14 12.20
N TYR A 240 10.74 4.32 13.31
CA TYR A 240 10.04 5.57 13.62
C TYR A 240 10.95 6.48 14.43
#